data_8c6db7d5bd4f96356563002f36b6f52b
#
_entry.id   8c6db7d5bd4f96356563002f36b6f52b
#
_cell.length_a   1.000
_cell.length_b   1.000
_cell.length_c   1.000
_cell.angle_alpha   90.00
_cell.angle_beta   90.00
_cell.angle_gamma   90.00
#
_symmetry.space_group_name_H-M   'P 1'
#
loop_
_entity.id
_entity.type
_entity.pdbx_description
1 polymer ?
#
loop_
_entity_poly.entity_id
_entity_poly.type
_entity_poly.pdbx_seq_one_letter_code
_entity_poly.pdbx_strand_id
1 'polypeptide(L)'
;MRCRILLPVSVLTLVLAFLAAGCGGGQSAEEKWANDVCTPINDWNTQIRQLINSAKSAVSSPDASTIDKLKSDAQKAVSATNTLKSDLQNLPPAPGANGETARANFTSFANQVSQTVNMLNTSVSNLSSSTNLSQAATALSSAAGQLSTFTTQAKSAVSSAEQTSSKLKSGFEDADSCKDLRS
;
A
#
# COMPACT_ATOMS: atom_id res chain seq x y z
N MET A 1 -37.33 -8.77 64.12
CA MET A 1 -36.70 -9.60 63.10
C MET A 1 -35.56 -8.76 62.48
N ARG A 2 -34.31 -9.11 62.82
CA ARG A 2 -33.11 -8.35 62.42
C ARG A 2 -32.49 -9.08 61.22
N CYS A 3 -32.53 -8.46 60.03
CA CYS A 3 -31.85 -8.98 58.84
C CYS A 3 -30.48 -8.29 58.73
N ARG A 4 -29.40 -9.03 58.99
CA ARG A 4 -28.01 -8.61 58.82
C ARG A 4 -27.63 -8.80 57.36
N ILE A 5 -27.34 -7.71 56.68
CA ILE A 5 -26.76 -7.74 55.34
C ILE A 5 -25.25 -7.84 55.52
N LEU A 6 -24.68 -8.99 55.16
CA LEU A 6 -23.24 -9.21 55.03
C LEU A 6 -22.83 -8.82 53.59
N LEU A 7 -22.09 -7.73 53.43
CA LEU A 7 -21.43 -7.37 52.20
C LEU A 7 -20.13 -8.21 52.05
N PRO A 8 -19.89 -8.87 50.96
CA PRO A 8 -18.59 -9.48 50.67
C PRO A 8 -17.62 -8.41 50.17
N VAL A 9 -16.62 -8.15 50.94
CA VAL A 9 -15.38 -7.44 50.58
C VAL A 9 -14.55 -8.43 49.76
N SER A 10 -14.64 -8.38 48.43
CA SER A 10 -13.75 -9.17 47.53
C SER A 10 -13.79 -8.61 46.11
N VAL A 11 -13.41 -7.35 45.91
CA VAL A 11 -13.06 -6.83 44.56
C VAL A 11 -11.95 -5.79 44.73
N LEU A 12 -10.77 -6.22 45.10
CA LEU A 12 -9.60 -5.33 45.07
C LEU A 12 -8.29 -6.12 44.94
N THR A 13 -8.19 -7.03 43.99
CA THR A 13 -6.91 -7.70 43.65
C THR A 13 -6.83 -8.18 42.22
N LEU A 14 -7.22 -7.36 41.25
CA LEU A 14 -7.09 -7.75 39.84
C LEU A 14 -6.65 -6.59 38.93
N VAL A 15 -5.72 -5.73 39.35
CA VAL A 15 -5.20 -4.63 38.52
C VAL A 15 -3.66 -4.60 38.44
N LEU A 16 -2.96 -5.62 38.89
CA LEU A 16 -1.48 -5.60 38.93
C LEU A 16 -0.82 -6.72 38.16
N ALA A 17 -1.46 -7.29 37.12
CA ALA A 17 -0.89 -8.39 36.29
C ALA A 17 -0.66 -8.03 34.81
N PHE A 18 -0.60 -6.76 34.43
CA PHE A 18 -0.38 -6.38 33.02
C PHE A 18 0.96 -5.70 32.73
N LEU A 19 1.93 -5.72 33.65
CA LEU A 19 3.24 -5.07 33.43
C LEU A 19 4.42 -6.06 33.25
N ALA A 20 4.18 -7.35 33.00
CA ALA A 20 5.25 -8.33 32.82
C ALA A 20 5.11 -9.16 31.52
N ALA A 21 4.60 -8.57 30.44
CA ALA A 21 4.61 -9.22 29.11
C ALA A 21 5.44 -8.40 28.10
N GLY A 22 6.68 -8.09 28.45
CA GLY A 22 7.57 -7.25 27.63
C GLY A 22 8.92 -7.85 27.34
N CYS A 23 9.03 -9.19 27.11
CA CYS A 23 10.23 -9.83 26.56
C CYS A 23 9.85 -11.11 25.80
N GLY A 24 8.98 -10.97 24.80
CA GLY A 24 8.79 -11.97 23.77
C GLY A 24 9.03 -11.26 22.43
N GLY A 25 9.82 -11.83 21.52
CA GLY A 25 10.23 -11.26 20.24
C GLY A 25 9.05 -10.93 19.30
N GLY A 26 8.25 -9.96 19.68
CA GLY A 26 7.18 -9.36 18.88
C GLY A 26 7.72 -8.13 18.15
N GLN A 27 7.20 -7.87 16.96
CA GLN A 27 7.50 -6.68 16.18
C GLN A 27 7.28 -5.42 17.01
N SER A 28 8.16 -4.42 16.85
CA SER A 28 7.94 -3.10 17.43
C SER A 28 6.70 -2.42 16.81
N ALA A 29 6.15 -1.41 17.47
CA ALA A 29 5.03 -0.66 16.92
C ALA A 29 5.41 0.02 15.59
N GLU A 30 6.64 0.48 15.49
CA GLU A 30 7.22 1.08 14.30
C GLU A 30 7.41 0.07 13.17
N GLU A 31 7.93 -1.12 13.47
CA GLU A 31 8.07 -2.21 12.49
C GLU A 31 6.70 -2.68 11.98
N LYS A 32 5.73 -2.85 12.87
CA LYS A 32 4.37 -3.20 12.47
C LYS A 32 3.79 -2.15 11.53
N TRP A 33 3.90 -0.87 11.89
CA TRP A 33 3.41 0.23 11.05
C TRP A 33 4.13 0.26 9.69
N ALA A 34 5.44 0.03 9.65
CA ALA A 34 6.22 -0.07 8.41
C ALA A 34 5.73 -1.24 7.54
N ASN A 35 5.43 -2.40 8.11
CA ASN A 35 4.86 -3.53 7.38
C ASN A 35 3.45 -3.21 6.85
N ASP A 36 2.61 -2.52 7.63
CA ASP A 36 1.27 -2.08 7.22
C ASP A 36 1.32 -1.10 6.03
N VAL A 37 2.43 -0.36 5.87
CA VAL A 37 2.70 0.52 4.71
C VAL A 37 3.28 -0.26 3.53
N CYS A 38 4.34 -1.02 3.75
CA CYS A 38 5.14 -1.59 2.66
C CYS A 38 4.45 -2.79 1.99
N THR A 39 3.69 -3.58 2.73
CA THR A 39 2.98 -4.75 2.17
C THR A 39 2.02 -4.35 1.05
N PRO A 40 1.06 -3.44 1.25
CA PRO A 40 0.14 -3.05 0.18
C PRO A 40 0.85 -2.36 -0.99
N ILE A 41 1.95 -1.64 -0.76
CA ILE A 41 2.75 -1.03 -1.84
C ILE A 41 3.41 -2.12 -2.69
N ASN A 42 3.96 -3.17 -2.09
CA ASN A 42 4.58 -4.29 -2.83
C ASN A 42 3.55 -5.08 -3.63
N ASP A 43 2.39 -5.37 -3.05
CA ASP A 43 1.29 -6.07 -3.72
C ASP A 43 0.82 -5.27 -4.94
N TRP A 44 0.61 -3.97 -4.76
CA TRP A 44 0.27 -3.06 -5.84
C TRP A 44 1.37 -3.02 -6.92
N ASN A 45 2.64 -2.88 -6.54
CA ASN A 45 3.77 -2.83 -7.46
C ASN A 45 3.87 -4.10 -8.32
N THR A 46 3.56 -5.26 -7.74
CA THR A 46 3.51 -6.53 -8.47
C THR A 46 2.45 -6.50 -9.59
N GLN A 47 1.24 -5.99 -9.32
CA GLN A 47 0.19 -5.86 -10.33
C GLN A 47 0.56 -4.83 -11.41
N ILE A 48 1.18 -3.72 -11.03
CA ILE A 48 1.66 -2.72 -11.99
C ILE A 48 2.74 -3.30 -12.92
N ARG A 49 3.69 -4.07 -12.40
CA ARG A 49 4.71 -4.74 -13.23
C ARG A 49 4.08 -5.73 -14.22
N GLN A 50 3.05 -6.48 -13.81
CA GLN A 50 2.31 -7.36 -14.72
C GLN A 50 1.64 -6.58 -15.85
N LEU A 51 0.97 -5.47 -15.51
CA LEU A 51 0.36 -4.59 -16.51
C LEU A 51 1.39 -4.02 -17.49
N ILE A 52 2.54 -3.53 -17.01
CA ILE A 52 3.63 -3.02 -17.86
C ILE A 52 4.12 -4.10 -18.81
N ASN A 53 4.30 -5.34 -18.37
CA ASN A 53 4.73 -6.45 -19.20
C ASN A 53 3.68 -6.82 -20.24
N SER A 54 2.40 -6.82 -19.89
CA SER A 54 1.30 -7.07 -20.83
C SER A 54 1.18 -5.95 -21.87
N ALA A 55 1.40 -4.69 -21.47
CA ALA A 55 1.44 -3.57 -22.41
C ALA A 55 2.60 -3.72 -23.43
N LYS A 56 3.80 -4.07 -22.97
CA LYS A 56 4.94 -4.34 -23.85
C LYS A 56 4.66 -5.48 -24.83
N SER A 57 4.04 -6.56 -24.35
CA SER A 57 3.67 -7.70 -25.20
C SER A 57 2.64 -7.30 -26.26
N ALA A 58 1.63 -6.53 -25.91
CA ALA A 58 0.61 -6.05 -26.85
C ALA A 58 1.16 -5.09 -27.91
N VAL A 59 2.21 -4.33 -27.59
CA VAL A 59 2.93 -3.51 -28.59
C VAL A 59 3.75 -4.38 -29.55
N SER A 60 4.40 -5.42 -29.04
CA SER A 60 5.29 -6.29 -29.83
C SER A 60 4.52 -7.30 -30.71
N SER A 61 3.35 -7.74 -30.25
CA SER A 61 2.51 -8.75 -30.89
C SER A 61 1.03 -8.43 -30.67
N PRO A 62 0.44 -7.50 -31.44
CA PRO A 62 -0.92 -7.02 -31.22
C PRO A 62 -1.94 -8.03 -31.79
N ASP A 63 -2.20 -9.11 -31.06
CA ASP A 63 -3.27 -10.07 -31.34
C ASP A 63 -4.41 -9.97 -30.30
N ALA A 64 -5.53 -10.63 -30.58
CA ALA A 64 -6.69 -10.59 -29.70
C ALA A 64 -6.37 -11.10 -28.29
N SER A 65 -5.54 -12.12 -28.15
CA SER A 65 -5.21 -12.72 -26.86
C SER A 65 -4.33 -11.79 -26.00
N THR A 66 -3.37 -11.10 -26.61
CA THR A 66 -2.53 -10.11 -25.91
C THR A 66 -3.34 -8.88 -25.49
N ILE A 67 -4.32 -8.45 -26.29
CA ILE A 67 -5.23 -7.35 -25.95
C ILE A 67 -6.16 -7.73 -24.80
N ASP A 68 -6.74 -8.93 -24.81
CA ASP A 68 -7.61 -9.39 -23.72
C ASP A 68 -6.84 -9.57 -22.42
N LYS A 69 -5.61 -10.08 -22.49
CA LYS A 69 -4.71 -10.14 -21.33
C LYS A 69 -4.41 -8.75 -20.78
N LEU A 70 -4.11 -7.79 -21.65
CA LEU A 70 -3.85 -6.40 -21.26
C LEU A 70 -5.04 -5.76 -20.54
N LYS A 71 -6.27 -5.95 -21.07
CA LYS A 71 -7.50 -5.50 -20.40
C LYS A 71 -7.67 -6.11 -19.03
N SER A 72 -7.48 -7.43 -18.91
CA SER A 72 -7.55 -8.14 -17.65
C SER A 72 -6.55 -7.59 -16.62
N ASP A 73 -5.29 -7.40 -17.04
CA ASP A 73 -4.24 -6.90 -16.15
C ASP A 73 -4.44 -5.42 -15.79
N ALA A 74 -5.03 -4.60 -16.68
CA ALA A 74 -5.44 -3.25 -16.36
C ALA A 74 -6.56 -3.20 -15.29
N GLN A 75 -7.55 -4.08 -15.38
CA GLN A 75 -8.60 -4.18 -14.37
C GLN A 75 -8.03 -4.60 -13.00
N LYS A 76 -7.08 -5.54 -12.99
CA LYS A 76 -6.37 -5.94 -11.77
C LYS A 76 -5.56 -4.78 -11.17
N ALA A 77 -4.87 -4.00 -12.02
CA ALA A 77 -4.12 -2.83 -11.58
C ALA A 77 -5.04 -1.75 -10.98
N VAL A 78 -6.23 -1.51 -11.56
CA VAL A 78 -7.24 -0.61 -11.00
C VAL A 78 -7.72 -1.12 -9.63
N SER A 79 -8.06 -2.40 -9.52
CA SER A 79 -8.47 -3.01 -8.26
C SER A 79 -7.38 -2.90 -7.19
N ALA A 80 -6.14 -3.28 -7.53
CA ALA A 80 -5.00 -3.18 -6.63
C ALA A 80 -4.74 -1.72 -6.17
N THR A 81 -4.94 -0.74 -7.07
CA THR A 81 -4.80 0.67 -6.72
C THR A 81 -5.87 1.16 -5.75
N ASN A 82 -7.10 0.71 -5.92
CA ASN A 82 -8.19 1.04 -5.00
C ASN A 82 -7.93 0.42 -3.62
N THR A 83 -7.42 -0.81 -3.57
CA THR A 83 -6.99 -1.47 -2.33
C THR A 83 -5.86 -0.69 -1.68
N LEU A 84 -4.77 -0.39 -2.40
CA LEU A 84 -3.65 0.41 -1.90
C LEU A 84 -4.13 1.75 -1.31
N LYS A 85 -5.01 2.46 -2.04
CA LYS A 85 -5.56 3.73 -1.58
C LYS A 85 -6.33 3.57 -0.27
N SER A 86 -7.18 2.55 -0.19
CA SER A 86 -7.95 2.24 1.02
C SER A 86 -7.02 1.93 2.20
N ASP A 87 -6.03 1.08 1.99
CA ASP A 87 -5.10 0.65 3.04
C ASP A 87 -4.28 1.83 3.56
N LEU A 88 -3.71 2.65 2.66
CA LEU A 88 -2.91 3.80 3.06
C LEU A 88 -3.74 4.95 3.67
N GLN A 89 -5.01 5.12 3.28
CA GLN A 89 -5.90 6.09 3.91
C GLN A 89 -6.37 5.66 5.30
N ASN A 90 -6.47 4.36 5.54
CA ASN A 90 -6.89 3.79 6.82
C ASN A 90 -5.72 3.53 7.78
N LEU A 91 -4.48 3.83 7.37
CA LEU A 91 -3.34 3.74 8.29
C LEU A 91 -3.56 4.61 9.52
N PRO A 92 -3.27 4.11 10.72
CA PRO A 92 -3.16 4.97 11.89
C PRO A 92 -1.98 5.94 11.73
N PRO A 93 -1.92 7.03 12.50
CA PRO A 93 -0.69 7.81 12.61
C PRO A 93 0.51 6.92 12.92
N ALA A 94 1.66 7.19 12.30
CA ALA A 94 2.87 6.46 12.64
C ALA A 94 3.22 6.66 14.12
N PRO A 95 3.82 5.68 14.79
CA PRO A 95 4.24 5.83 16.18
C PRO A 95 5.24 6.98 16.35
N GLY A 96 5.07 7.75 17.42
CA GLY A 96 5.99 8.83 17.80
C GLY A 96 5.64 10.21 17.25
N ALA A 97 6.56 11.15 17.43
CA ALA A 97 6.41 12.52 16.96
C ALA A 97 6.36 12.56 15.42
N ASN A 98 5.53 13.45 14.86
CA ASN A 98 5.33 13.60 13.42
C ASN A 98 4.67 12.40 12.71
N GLY A 99 4.05 11.47 13.43
CA GLY A 99 3.38 10.31 12.86
C GLY A 99 2.27 10.66 11.86
N GLU A 100 1.54 11.75 12.10
CA GLU A 100 0.56 12.29 11.13
C GLU A 100 1.20 12.75 9.83
N THR A 101 2.38 13.37 9.89
CA THR A 101 3.11 13.81 8.68
C THR A 101 3.55 12.59 7.87
N ALA A 102 4.06 11.54 8.51
CA ALA A 102 4.42 10.30 7.84
C ALA A 102 3.19 9.68 7.14
N ARG A 103 2.06 9.56 7.83
CA ARG A 103 0.80 9.07 7.27
C ARG A 103 0.32 9.92 6.08
N ALA A 104 0.36 11.25 6.20
CA ALA A 104 -0.09 12.16 5.14
C ALA A 104 0.71 12.00 3.84
N ASN A 105 2.03 11.72 3.94
CA ASN A 105 2.87 11.45 2.76
C ASN A 105 2.38 10.23 1.98
N PHE A 106 2.03 9.13 2.66
CA PHE A 106 1.52 7.93 2.00
C PHE A 106 0.09 8.12 1.46
N THR A 107 -0.75 8.87 2.16
CA THR A 107 -2.09 9.22 1.65
C THR A 107 -1.99 10.07 0.38
N SER A 108 -1.08 11.03 0.33
CA SER A 108 -0.81 11.84 -0.86
C SER A 108 -0.33 11.00 -2.02
N PHE A 109 0.63 10.10 -1.79
CA PHE A 109 1.11 9.13 -2.77
C PHE A 109 -0.05 8.28 -3.33
N ALA A 110 -0.89 7.69 -2.47
CA ALA A 110 -2.03 6.88 -2.89
C ALA A 110 -3.03 7.65 -3.78
N ASN A 111 -3.27 8.93 -3.48
CA ASN A 111 -4.15 9.76 -4.28
C ASN A 111 -3.57 10.05 -5.69
N GLN A 112 -2.26 10.30 -5.80
CA GLN A 112 -1.59 10.52 -7.08
C GLN A 112 -1.63 9.26 -7.94
N VAL A 113 -1.33 8.10 -7.37
CA VAL A 113 -1.42 6.80 -8.05
C VAL A 113 -2.84 6.55 -8.56
N SER A 114 -3.85 6.79 -7.71
CA SER A 114 -5.27 6.59 -8.07
C SER A 114 -5.69 7.43 -9.28
N GLN A 115 -5.26 8.67 -9.38
CA GLN A 115 -5.57 9.54 -10.53
C GLN A 115 -5.00 8.96 -11.84
N THR A 116 -3.74 8.54 -11.83
CA THR A 116 -3.08 7.99 -13.03
C THR A 116 -3.68 6.65 -13.46
N VAL A 117 -4.00 5.78 -12.50
CA VAL A 117 -4.62 4.48 -12.83
C VAL A 117 -6.05 4.66 -13.37
N ASN A 118 -6.81 5.65 -12.91
CA ASN A 118 -8.11 5.97 -13.49
C ASN A 118 -7.98 6.45 -14.94
N MET A 119 -6.99 7.27 -15.28
CA MET A 119 -6.70 7.67 -16.66
C MET A 119 -6.33 6.46 -17.53
N LEU A 120 -5.52 5.55 -16.99
CA LEU A 120 -5.16 4.31 -17.68
C LEU A 120 -6.39 3.43 -17.94
N ASN A 121 -7.27 3.25 -16.95
CA ASN A 121 -8.49 2.47 -17.12
C ASN A 121 -9.38 3.03 -18.25
N THR A 122 -9.52 4.36 -18.32
CA THR A 122 -10.23 5.03 -19.42
C THR A 122 -9.57 4.74 -20.77
N SER A 123 -8.24 4.80 -20.84
CA SER A 123 -7.48 4.49 -22.06
C SER A 123 -7.67 3.05 -22.52
N VAL A 124 -7.61 2.09 -21.57
CA VAL A 124 -7.81 0.66 -21.85
C VAL A 124 -9.26 0.36 -22.26
N SER A 125 -10.24 1.02 -21.66
CA SER A 125 -11.66 0.87 -22.02
C SER A 125 -11.91 1.36 -23.45
N ASN A 126 -11.25 2.40 -23.88
CA ASN A 126 -11.35 2.94 -25.25
C ASN A 126 -10.67 2.06 -26.30
N LEU A 127 -9.75 1.14 -25.91
CA LEU A 127 -9.13 0.15 -26.81
C LEU A 127 -10.12 -0.80 -27.45
N SER A 128 -11.19 -1.13 -26.73
CA SER A 128 -12.21 -2.07 -27.23
C SER A 128 -13.05 -1.50 -28.37
N SER A 129 -13.04 -0.19 -28.56
CA SER A 129 -13.83 0.53 -29.57
C SER A 129 -12.99 1.10 -30.71
N SER A 130 -11.66 1.04 -30.65
CA SER A 130 -10.80 1.64 -31.68
C SER A 130 -10.27 0.61 -32.67
N THR A 131 -10.46 0.89 -33.96
CA THR A 131 -9.87 0.16 -35.08
C THR A 131 -8.35 0.41 -35.22
N ASN A 132 -7.74 1.23 -34.35
CA ASN A 132 -6.37 1.67 -34.47
C ASN A 132 -5.53 1.18 -33.27
N LEU A 133 -5.14 -0.10 -33.31
CA LEU A 133 -4.33 -0.77 -32.28
C LEU A 133 -2.98 -0.08 -32.02
N SER A 134 -2.39 0.60 -33.02
CA SER A 134 -1.10 1.25 -32.84
C SER A 134 -1.18 2.51 -31.96
N GLN A 135 -2.24 3.31 -32.10
CA GLN A 135 -2.45 4.49 -31.23
C GLN A 135 -2.71 4.08 -29.79
N ALA A 136 -3.47 3.03 -29.64
CA ALA A 136 -3.79 2.44 -28.37
C ALA A 136 -2.54 1.88 -27.65
N ALA A 137 -1.69 1.16 -28.37
CA ALA A 137 -0.42 0.66 -27.87
C ALA A 137 0.52 1.80 -27.43
N THR A 138 0.55 2.91 -28.18
CA THR A 138 1.34 4.10 -27.83
C THR A 138 0.82 4.77 -26.54
N ALA A 139 -0.50 4.92 -26.41
CA ALA A 139 -1.10 5.48 -25.20
C ALA A 139 -0.80 4.63 -23.96
N LEU A 140 -0.85 3.30 -24.12
CA LEU A 140 -0.51 2.36 -23.03
C LEU A 140 0.97 2.35 -22.68
N SER A 141 1.85 2.45 -23.65
CA SER A 141 3.28 2.55 -23.41
C SER A 141 3.61 3.82 -22.64
N SER A 142 2.96 4.94 -22.96
CA SER A 142 3.08 6.19 -22.22
C SER A 142 2.57 6.07 -20.78
N ALA A 143 1.41 5.46 -20.59
CA ALA A 143 0.85 5.23 -19.26
C ALA A 143 1.71 4.26 -18.43
N ALA A 144 2.25 3.20 -19.04
CA ALA A 144 3.17 2.29 -18.39
C ALA A 144 4.47 3.00 -17.96
N GLY A 145 4.96 3.95 -18.77
CA GLY A 145 6.09 4.82 -18.42
C GLY A 145 5.78 5.65 -17.16
N GLN A 146 4.59 6.25 -17.06
CA GLN A 146 4.18 6.99 -15.87
C GLN A 146 4.05 6.09 -14.64
N LEU A 147 3.52 4.87 -14.79
CA LEU A 147 3.43 3.91 -13.68
C LEU A 147 4.78 3.50 -13.13
N SER A 148 5.83 3.44 -13.97
CA SER A 148 7.19 3.14 -13.50
C SER A 148 7.74 4.23 -12.56
N THR A 149 7.32 5.49 -12.71
CA THR A 149 7.74 6.57 -11.84
C THR A 149 7.17 6.44 -10.43
N PHE A 150 6.00 5.80 -10.26
CA PHE A 150 5.40 5.60 -8.95
C PHE A 150 6.18 4.64 -8.06
N THR A 151 6.89 3.66 -8.63
CA THR A 151 7.81 2.84 -7.83
C THR A 151 8.88 3.71 -7.17
N THR A 152 9.42 4.68 -7.92
CA THR A 152 10.39 5.65 -7.38
C THR A 152 9.74 6.57 -6.34
N GLN A 153 8.51 7.02 -6.58
CA GLN A 153 7.77 7.85 -5.62
C GLN A 153 7.44 7.09 -4.34
N ALA A 154 7.10 5.79 -4.42
CA ALA A 154 6.91 4.94 -3.25
C ALA A 154 8.19 4.87 -2.40
N LYS A 155 9.35 4.64 -3.03
CA LYS A 155 10.65 4.68 -2.35
C LYS A 155 10.91 6.04 -1.70
N SER A 156 10.61 7.13 -2.40
CA SER A 156 10.75 8.49 -1.85
C SER A 156 9.82 8.72 -0.65
N ALA A 157 8.60 8.20 -0.68
CA ALA A 157 7.65 8.31 0.43
C ALA A 157 8.16 7.53 1.66
N VAL A 158 8.70 6.31 1.47
CA VAL A 158 9.36 5.54 2.54
C VAL A 158 10.55 6.31 3.10
N SER A 159 11.48 6.77 2.26
CA SER A 159 12.64 7.56 2.70
C SER A 159 12.24 8.83 3.45
N SER A 160 11.19 9.52 3.01
CA SER A 160 10.67 10.68 3.72
C SER A 160 10.10 10.33 5.09
N ALA A 161 9.42 9.18 5.22
CA ALA A 161 8.91 8.71 6.51
C ALA A 161 10.05 8.31 7.46
N GLU A 162 11.10 7.65 6.96
CA GLU A 162 12.31 7.32 7.72
C GLU A 162 12.99 8.56 8.32
N GLN A 163 12.93 9.69 7.62
CA GLN A 163 13.52 10.96 8.08
C GLN A 163 12.72 11.64 9.19
N THR A 164 11.47 11.23 9.44
CA THR A 164 10.64 11.85 10.48
C THR A 164 11.07 11.49 11.89
N SER A 165 11.63 10.28 12.11
CA SER A 165 12.22 9.87 13.39
C SER A 165 13.17 8.68 13.23
N SER A 166 14.16 8.61 14.12
CA SER A 166 15.10 7.47 14.16
C SER A 166 14.41 6.13 14.46
N LYS A 167 13.35 6.15 15.24
CA LYS A 167 12.56 4.94 15.55
C LYS A 167 11.80 4.43 14.33
N LEU A 168 11.16 5.33 13.55
CA LEU A 168 10.53 4.96 12.29
C LEU A 168 11.55 4.41 11.31
N LYS A 169 12.73 5.03 11.21
CA LYS A 169 13.82 4.50 10.39
C LYS A 169 14.14 3.07 10.77
N SER A 170 14.37 2.78 12.07
CA SER A 170 14.60 1.40 12.52
C SER A 170 13.43 0.49 12.20
N GLY A 171 12.19 0.94 12.39
CA GLY A 171 11.00 0.15 12.03
C GLY A 171 10.97 -0.23 10.55
N PHE A 172 11.29 0.68 9.63
CA PHE A 172 11.40 0.37 8.21
C PHE A 172 12.61 -0.53 7.89
N GLU A 173 13.71 -0.41 8.66
CA GLU A 173 14.90 -1.28 8.53
C GLU A 173 14.61 -2.71 8.93
N ASP A 174 13.84 -2.92 9.97
CA ASP A 174 13.49 -4.22 10.54
C ASP A 174 12.32 -4.89 9.77
N ALA A 175 11.48 -4.12 9.11
CA ALA A 175 10.32 -4.62 8.37
C ALA A 175 10.75 -5.32 7.07
N ASP A 176 10.56 -6.65 7.02
CA ASP A 176 10.90 -7.47 5.85
C ASP A 176 10.20 -7.00 4.56
N SER A 177 8.95 -6.56 4.66
CA SER A 177 8.17 -6.06 3.53
C SER A 177 8.74 -4.76 2.91
N CYS A 178 9.59 -4.03 3.63
CA CYS A 178 10.15 -2.76 3.15
C CYS A 178 11.48 -2.90 2.41
N LYS A 179 12.10 -4.08 2.39
CA LYS A 179 13.43 -4.30 1.79
C LYS A 179 13.52 -3.85 0.33
N ASP A 180 12.51 -4.19 -0.48
CA ASP A 180 12.48 -3.84 -1.91
C ASP A 180 12.20 -2.36 -2.17
N LEU A 181 11.62 -1.66 -1.20
CA LEU A 181 11.30 -0.23 -1.30
C LEU A 181 12.44 0.67 -0.82
N ARG A 182 13.45 0.11 -0.16
CA ARG A 182 14.61 0.84 0.38
C ARG A 182 15.87 0.68 -0.48
N SER A 183 15.88 -0.28 -1.40
CA SER A 183 17.01 -0.56 -2.31
C SER A 183 17.05 0.38 -3.54
#